data_31cd3822c84fecdab0bbe8440081241c
#
_entry.id   31cd3822c84fecdab0bbe8440081241c
#
_cell.length_a   1.000
_cell.length_b   1.000
_cell.length_c   1.000
_cell.angle_alpha   90.00
_cell.angle_beta   90.00
_cell.angle_gamma   90.00
#
_symmetry.space_group_name_H-M   'P 1'
#
loop_
_entity.id
_entity.type
_entity.pdbx_description
1 polymer ?
#
loop_
_entity_poly.entity_id
_entity_poly.type
_entity_poly.pdbx_seq_one_letter_code
_entity_poly.pdbx_strand_id
1 'polypeptide(L)'
;VFLEVGVQASNVSEQVGLLIQKIAGEAKKIQPSFVYALGDTNTTLAAALASAHVGRPFVHDEAGMRSFDMTMLEEVNRRVADAVADLRLAPTKLAVVNLLYEGVPRSSIRLVGSTVVDALMHIVSNNLLKKEVLDELGIEPEGYIMVPLHRRENLVDQRLHVAVSALVGVARALPSFKVVFPVHPHTRKRMEEMGLFKRLEAVDNIVITKPLGYLEFVTLLQEARVVVTDSGGVQEEAFILGKRIVTLRRTTEWIETVVLGYNQLVPIDDVEKMIKNIVSVAEMPTLPPPDLSRCPLGDGQAGRRVAKILQSLLESGIERWQGTFKMPMLVKEQENVS
;
A
#
# COMPACT_ATOMS: atom_id res chain seq x y z
N VAL A 1 -24.94 -2.64 0.43
CA VAL A 1 -24.97 -1.40 1.24
C VAL A 1 -23.55 -0.97 1.47
N PHE A 2 -23.22 0.27 1.12
CA PHE A 2 -21.95 0.91 1.47
C PHE A 2 -22.13 1.61 2.83
N LEU A 3 -21.18 1.39 3.76
CA LEU A 3 -21.23 1.96 5.09
C LEU A 3 -20.09 2.96 5.28
N GLU A 4 -20.44 4.23 5.41
CA GLU A 4 -19.48 5.27 5.76
C GLU A 4 -19.47 5.47 7.28
N VAL A 5 -18.31 5.21 7.91
CA VAL A 5 -18.16 5.24 9.37
C VAL A 5 -17.09 6.25 9.77
N GLY A 6 -17.50 7.49 9.99
CA GLY A 6 -16.62 8.52 10.55
C GLY A 6 -16.54 8.43 12.09
N VAL A 7 -15.32 8.51 12.65
CA VAL A 7 -15.07 8.63 14.09
C VAL A 7 -14.07 9.75 14.38
N GLN A 8 -14.27 10.45 15.48
CA GLN A 8 -13.27 11.37 16.05
C GLN A 8 -12.62 10.67 17.23
N ALA A 9 -11.29 10.61 17.25
CA ALA A 9 -10.53 9.93 18.28
C ALA A 9 -9.23 10.68 18.58
N SER A 10 -8.78 10.61 19.82
CA SER A 10 -7.54 11.25 20.29
C SER A 10 -6.29 10.44 19.95
N ASN A 11 -6.45 9.14 19.72
CA ASN A 11 -5.37 8.20 19.40
C ASN A 11 -5.90 7.01 18.59
N VAL A 12 -4.96 6.19 18.08
CA VAL A 12 -5.27 5.04 17.22
C VAL A 12 -6.09 3.97 17.92
N SER A 13 -5.81 3.67 19.19
CA SER A 13 -6.53 2.64 19.93
C SER A 13 -7.99 3.03 20.17
N GLU A 14 -8.25 4.29 20.51
CA GLU A 14 -9.59 4.82 20.61
C GLU A 14 -10.32 4.79 19.26
N GLN A 15 -9.63 5.17 18.18
CA GLN A 15 -10.18 5.13 16.83
C GLN A 15 -10.66 3.71 16.47
N VAL A 16 -9.83 2.71 16.67
CA VAL A 16 -10.17 1.31 16.38
C VAL A 16 -11.34 0.83 17.24
N GLY A 17 -11.34 1.14 18.54
CA GLY A 17 -12.45 0.79 19.46
C GLY A 17 -13.79 1.38 19.02
N LEU A 18 -13.81 2.67 18.68
CA LEU A 18 -15.01 3.37 18.19
C LEU A 18 -15.49 2.82 16.84
N LEU A 19 -14.58 2.50 15.93
CA LEU A 19 -14.89 1.88 14.64
C LEU A 19 -15.55 0.51 14.84
N ILE A 20 -15.00 -0.34 15.73
CA ILE A 20 -15.58 -1.65 16.04
C ILE A 20 -17.03 -1.48 16.56
N GLN A 21 -17.25 -0.58 17.51
CA GLN A 21 -18.58 -0.34 18.07
C GLN A 21 -19.59 0.11 17.01
N LYS A 22 -19.21 1.08 16.16
CA LYS A 22 -20.08 1.59 15.11
C LYS A 22 -20.39 0.53 14.04
N ILE A 23 -19.37 -0.16 13.53
CA ILE A 23 -19.54 -1.20 12.51
C ILE A 23 -20.39 -2.34 13.08
N ALA A 24 -20.14 -2.81 14.29
CA ALA A 24 -20.93 -3.85 14.94
C ALA A 24 -22.39 -3.42 15.14
N GLY A 25 -22.62 -2.15 15.56
CA GLY A 25 -23.95 -1.59 15.70
C GLY A 25 -24.74 -1.55 14.40
N GLU A 26 -24.12 -1.09 13.33
CA GLU A 26 -24.75 -1.07 12.00
C GLU A 26 -24.95 -2.49 11.43
N ALA A 27 -23.98 -3.37 11.57
CA ALA A 27 -24.11 -4.76 11.14
C ALA A 27 -25.25 -5.51 11.85
N LYS A 28 -25.52 -5.22 13.12
CA LYS A 28 -26.69 -5.76 13.84
C LYS A 28 -28.02 -5.25 13.29
N LYS A 29 -28.09 -3.96 12.88
CA LYS A 29 -29.31 -3.36 12.29
C LYS A 29 -29.58 -3.88 10.88
N ILE A 30 -28.53 -3.84 10.02
CA ILE A 30 -28.64 -4.14 8.60
C ILE A 30 -28.73 -5.66 8.37
N GLN A 31 -28.12 -6.45 9.24
CA GLN A 31 -27.98 -7.91 9.12
C GLN A 31 -27.42 -8.34 7.74
N PRO A 32 -26.24 -7.83 7.32
CA PRO A 32 -25.69 -8.12 6.00
C PRO A 32 -25.40 -9.62 5.85
N SER A 33 -25.45 -10.12 4.61
CA SER A 33 -25.04 -11.50 4.28
C SER A 33 -23.56 -11.73 4.57
N PHE A 34 -22.74 -10.72 4.37
CA PHE A 34 -21.33 -10.68 4.74
C PHE A 34 -20.86 -9.23 4.87
N VAL A 35 -19.70 -9.01 5.51
CA VAL A 35 -18.97 -7.75 5.55
C VAL A 35 -17.75 -7.89 4.65
N TYR A 36 -17.50 -6.89 3.80
CA TYR A 36 -16.35 -6.83 2.90
C TYR A 36 -15.48 -5.63 3.27
N ALA A 37 -14.18 -5.83 3.35
CA ALA A 37 -13.21 -4.75 3.49
C ALA A 37 -11.96 -5.03 2.65
N LEU A 38 -11.35 -3.94 2.15
CA LEU A 38 -10.14 -3.95 1.32
C LEU A 38 -8.96 -3.37 2.12
N GLY A 39 -7.80 -3.98 1.95
CA GLY A 39 -6.52 -3.47 2.45
C GLY A 39 -6.31 -3.68 3.94
N ASP A 40 -5.47 -2.83 4.55
CA ASP A 40 -4.90 -3.04 5.88
C ASP A 40 -5.08 -1.86 6.85
N THR A 41 -6.08 -1.02 6.59
CA THR A 41 -6.37 0.14 7.43
C THR A 41 -6.96 -0.26 8.80
N ASN A 42 -6.98 0.69 9.73
CA ASN A 42 -7.69 0.53 11.02
C ASN A 42 -9.18 0.21 10.81
N THR A 43 -9.78 0.67 9.71
CA THR A 43 -11.17 0.36 9.35
C THR A 43 -11.32 -1.11 8.96
N THR A 44 -10.37 -1.66 8.21
CA THR A 44 -10.34 -3.09 7.85
C THR A 44 -10.21 -3.98 9.09
N LEU A 45 -9.28 -3.64 10.00
CA LEU A 45 -9.14 -4.32 11.30
C LEU A 45 -10.45 -4.28 12.08
N ALA A 46 -11.06 -3.11 12.19
CA ALA A 46 -12.31 -2.93 12.93
C ALA A 46 -13.48 -3.70 12.30
N ALA A 47 -13.57 -3.72 10.96
CA ALA A 47 -14.58 -4.49 10.23
C ALA A 47 -14.43 -6.00 10.46
N ALA A 48 -13.20 -6.51 10.43
CA ALA A 48 -12.90 -7.92 10.71
C ALA A 48 -13.35 -8.33 12.12
N LEU A 49 -12.95 -7.58 13.14
CA LEU A 49 -13.30 -7.84 14.53
C LEU A 49 -14.80 -7.68 14.79
N ALA A 50 -15.41 -6.60 14.28
CA ALA A 50 -16.85 -6.38 14.41
C ALA A 50 -17.66 -7.53 13.77
N SER A 51 -17.29 -7.98 12.58
CA SER A 51 -17.94 -9.09 11.88
C SER A 51 -17.89 -10.38 12.69
N ALA A 52 -16.71 -10.71 13.24
CA ALA A 52 -16.53 -11.88 14.09
C ALA A 52 -17.44 -11.82 15.33
N HIS A 53 -17.52 -10.66 16.02
CA HIS A 53 -18.31 -10.48 17.23
C HIS A 53 -19.84 -10.50 16.98
N VAL A 54 -20.29 -10.00 15.83
CA VAL A 54 -21.73 -10.02 15.49
C VAL A 54 -22.16 -11.29 14.76
N GLY A 55 -21.21 -12.21 14.51
CA GLY A 55 -21.50 -13.48 13.85
C GLY A 55 -21.80 -13.34 12.36
N ARG A 56 -21.22 -12.35 11.67
CA ARG A 56 -21.36 -12.19 10.21
C ARG A 56 -20.09 -12.65 9.49
N PRO A 57 -20.21 -13.32 8.33
CA PRO A 57 -19.04 -13.65 7.53
C PRO A 57 -18.24 -12.42 7.13
N PHE A 58 -16.92 -12.54 7.11
CA PHE A 58 -16.00 -11.48 6.68
C PHE A 58 -15.21 -11.89 5.44
N VAL A 59 -15.22 -11.00 4.43
CA VAL A 59 -14.45 -11.13 3.21
C VAL A 59 -13.34 -10.08 3.24
N HIS A 60 -12.09 -10.53 3.24
CA HIS A 60 -10.92 -9.66 3.19
C HIS A 60 -10.36 -9.63 1.78
N ASP A 61 -10.35 -8.46 1.15
CA ASP A 61 -9.69 -8.20 -0.13
C ASP A 61 -8.29 -7.60 0.10
N GLU A 62 -7.37 -7.88 -0.80
CA GLU A 62 -5.94 -7.63 -0.63
C GLU A 62 -5.31 -8.51 0.48
N ALA A 63 -5.89 -9.67 0.71
CA ALA A 63 -5.48 -10.62 1.73
C ALA A 63 -4.14 -11.29 1.40
N GLY A 64 -3.36 -11.62 2.43
CA GLY A 64 -2.10 -12.37 2.29
C GLY A 64 -0.88 -11.53 1.96
N MET A 65 -1.03 -10.22 1.82
CA MET A 65 0.12 -9.31 1.68
C MET A 65 0.93 -9.30 2.97
N ARG A 66 2.27 -9.34 2.87
CA ARG A 66 3.17 -9.36 4.04
C ARG A 66 4.42 -8.53 3.79
N SER A 67 4.67 -7.58 4.69
CA SER A 67 5.96 -6.88 4.80
C SER A 67 6.90 -7.58 5.79
N PHE A 68 6.35 -8.44 6.66
CA PHE A 68 7.03 -9.11 7.77
C PHE A 68 7.62 -8.14 8.82
N ASP A 69 7.26 -6.87 8.77
CA ASP A 69 7.66 -5.86 9.76
C ASP A 69 6.52 -5.61 10.76
N MET A 70 6.56 -6.31 11.88
CA MET A 70 5.54 -6.23 12.94
C MET A 70 5.55 -4.89 13.70
N THR A 71 6.49 -3.99 13.40
CA THR A 71 6.46 -2.61 13.95
C THR A 71 5.46 -1.72 13.20
N MET A 72 5.01 -2.17 12.02
CA MET A 72 3.99 -1.48 11.23
C MET A 72 2.58 -1.87 11.68
N LEU A 73 1.73 -0.88 11.92
CA LEU A 73 0.32 -1.12 12.28
C LEU A 73 -0.42 -1.84 11.15
N GLU A 74 -0.13 -1.53 9.91
CA GLU A 74 -0.71 -2.16 8.73
C GLU A 74 -0.39 -3.66 8.67
N GLU A 75 0.84 -4.07 9.06
CA GLU A 75 1.19 -5.49 9.10
C GLU A 75 0.39 -6.25 10.17
N VAL A 76 0.20 -5.62 11.33
CA VAL A 76 -0.64 -6.17 12.41
C VAL A 76 -2.10 -6.26 11.93
N ASN A 77 -2.63 -5.19 11.34
CA ASN A 77 -4.02 -5.11 10.87
C ASN A 77 -4.33 -6.20 9.84
N ARG A 78 -3.48 -6.37 8.82
CA ARG A 78 -3.71 -7.37 7.75
C ARG A 78 -3.65 -8.80 8.26
N ARG A 79 -2.72 -9.09 9.18
CA ARG A 79 -2.63 -10.42 9.80
C ARG A 79 -3.87 -10.76 10.62
N VAL A 80 -4.38 -9.80 11.40
CA VAL A 80 -5.61 -10.01 12.18
C VAL A 80 -6.81 -10.16 11.25
N ALA A 81 -6.93 -9.32 10.22
CA ALA A 81 -8.01 -9.41 9.24
C ALA A 81 -7.99 -10.78 8.52
N ASP A 82 -6.80 -11.21 8.06
CA ASP A 82 -6.63 -12.52 7.43
C ASP A 82 -6.97 -13.70 8.38
N ALA A 83 -6.58 -13.59 9.65
CA ALA A 83 -6.82 -14.65 10.62
C ALA A 83 -8.32 -14.89 10.87
N VAL A 84 -9.14 -13.84 10.86
CA VAL A 84 -10.59 -13.95 11.14
C VAL A 84 -11.47 -13.99 9.90
N ALA A 85 -10.92 -13.78 8.71
CA ALA A 85 -11.71 -13.79 7.48
C ALA A 85 -12.26 -15.18 7.15
N ASP A 86 -13.50 -15.26 6.65
CA ASP A 86 -14.10 -16.48 6.11
C ASP A 86 -13.68 -16.69 4.66
N LEU A 87 -13.45 -15.60 3.89
CA LEU A 87 -12.91 -15.65 2.54
C LEU A 87 -11.82 -14.59 2.37
N ARG A 88 -10.72 -14.98 1.73
CA ARG A 88 -9.55 -14.13 1.43
C ARG A 88 -9.39 -14.00 -0.06
N LEU A 89 -9.40 -12.77 -0.55
CA LEU A 89 -9.18 -12.43 -1.94
C LEU A 89 -7.73 -11.94 -2.06
N ALA A 90 -6.87 -12.80 -2.56
CA ALA A 90 -5.42 -12.54 -2.63
C ALA A 90 -5.08 -11.84 -3.95
N PRO A 91 -4.30 -10.74 -3.92
CA PRO A 91 -3.92 -10.00 -5.13
C PRO A 91 -2.83 -10.71 -5.93
N THR A 92 -1.92 -11.46 -5.28
CA THR A 92 -0.78 -12.09 -5.93
C THR A 92 -0.65 -13.57 -5.56
N LYS A 93 0.14 -14.32 -6.35
CA LYS A 93 0.47 -15.71 -6.02
C LYS A 93 1.28 -15.80 -4.72
N LEU A 94 2.14 -14.81 -4.45
CA LEU A 94 2.90 -14.76 -3.20
C LEU A 94 1.97 -14.54 -2.00
N ALA A 95 0.97 -13.69 -2.13
CA ALA A 95 -0.05 -13.52 -1.09
C ALA A 95 -0.80 -14.83 -0.78
N VAL A 96 -1.12 -15.64 -1.82
CA VAL A 96 -1.68 -16.98 -1.61
C VAL A 96 -0.70 -17.88 -0.85
N VAL A 97 0.59 -17.86 -1.20
CA VAL A 97 1.62 -18.67 -0.51
C VAL A 97 1.75 -18.26 0.95
N ASN A 98 1.75 -16.95 1.26
CA ASN A 98 1.80 -16.45 2.64
C ASN A 98 0.62 -16.99 3.48
N LEU A 99 -0.61 -16.91 2.94
CA LEU A 99 -1.80 -17.41 3.62
C LEU A 99 -1.71 -18.92 3.87
N LEU A 100 -1.29 -19.69 2.88
CA LEU A 100 -1.12 -21.15 3.04
C LEU A 100 -0.05 -21.47 4.06
N TYR A 101 1.08 -20.75 4.08
CA TYR A 101 2.14 -20.93 5.06
C TYR A 101 1.67 -20.63 6.49
N GLU A 102 0.76 -19.66 6.65
CA GLU A 102 0.13 -19.32 7.93
C GLU A 102 -1.02 -20.28 8.31
N GLY A 103 -1.23 -21.35 7.55
CA GLY A 103 -2.21 -22.39 7.86
C GLY A 103 -3.64 -22.08 7.41
N VAL A 104 -3.84 -21.05 6.58
CA VAL A 104 -5.17 -20.72 6.04
C VAL A 104 -5.62 -21.81 5.05
N PRO A 105 -6.85 -22.35 5.18
CA PRO A 105 -7.35 -23.37 4.28
C PRO A 105 -7.41 -22.90 2.83
N ARG A 106 -6.91 -23.70 1.89
CA ARG A 106 -6.91 -23.36 0.46
C ARG A 106 -8.31 -23.05 -0.08
N SER A 107 -9.34 -23.71 0.46
CA SER A 107 -10.75 -23.51 0.09
C SER A 107 -11.25 -22.08 0.37
N SER A 108 -10.67 -21.38 1.34
CA SER A 108 -11.03 -19.99 1.71
C SER A 108 -10.19 -18.94 1.04
N ILE A 109 -9.34 -19.30 0.05
CA ILE A 109 -8.47 -18.35 -0.65
C ILE A 109 -8.87 -18.29 -2.14
N ARG A 110 -8.96 -17.09 -2.69
CA ARG A 110 -9.14 -16.84 -4.13
C ARG A 110 -8.05 -15.89 -4.62
N LEU A 111 -7.33 -16.27 -5.66
CA LEU A 111 -6.42 -15.38 -6.38
C LEU A 111 -7.26 -14.53 -7.34
N VAL A 112 -7.30 -13.23 -7.14
CA VAL A 112 -8.13 -12.31 -7.91
C VAL A 112 -7.34 -11.30 -8.72
N GLY A 113 -6.11 -10.96 -8.32
CA GLY A 113 -5.36 -9.82 -8.81
C GLY A 113 -5.57 -8.59 -7.93
N SER A 114 -4.84 -7.52 -8.19
CA SER A 114 -5.02 -6.23 -7.52
C SER A 114 -6.02 -5.36 -8.27
N THR A 115 -6.98 -4.77 -7.56
CA THR A 115 -7.94 -3.82 -8.10
C THR A 115 -7.32 -2.47 -8.46
N VAL A 116 -6.12 -2.16 -7.96
CA VAL A 116 -5.35 -0.97 -8.35
C VAL A 116 -4.91 -1.07 -9.81
N VAL A 117 -4.57 -2.28 -10.30
CA VAL A 117 -4.28 -2.50 -11.73
C VAL A 117 -5.48 -2.11 -12.58
N ASP A 118 -6.69 -2.54 -12.19
CA ASP A 118 -7.94 -2.19 -12.89
C ASP A 118 -8.15 -0.68 -12.94
N ALA A 119 -7.99 0.00 -11.80
CA ALA A 119 -8.17 1.44 -11.68
C ALA A 119 -7.18 2.23 -12.55
N LEU A 120 -5.89 1.88 -12.50
CA LEU A 120 -4.86 2.53 -13.32
C LEU A 120 -5.07 2.29 -14.81
N MET A 121 -5.39 1.04 -15.21
CA MET A 121 -5.68 0.73 -16.61
C MET A 121 -6.90 1.51 -17.12
N HIS A 122 -7.92 1.69 -16.29
CA HIS A 122 -9.07 2.53 -16.62
C HIS A 122 -8.65 3.99 -16.86
N ILE A 123 -7.81 4.56 -16.01
CA ILE A 123 -7.31 5.94 -16.16
C ILE A 123 -6.50 6.09 -17.44
N VAL A 124 -5.53 5.21 -17.67
CA VAL A 124 -4.63 5.29 -18.82
C VAL A 124 -5.37 5.06 -20.13
N SER A 125 -6.21 4.01 -20.21
CA SER A 125 -6.93 3.65 -21.46
C SER A 125 -8.02 4.65 -21.84
N ASN A 126 -8.56 5.41 -20.89
CA ASN A 126 -9.57 6.45 -21.16
C ASN A 126 -8.97 7.87 -21.24
N ASN A 127 -7.65 8.02 -21.27
CA ASN A 127 -6.94 9.31 -21.34
C ASN A 127 -7.40 10.31 -20.25
N LEU A 128 -7.57 9.82 -19.01
CA LEU A 128 -8.03 10.65 -17.90
C LEU A 128 -6.88 11.40 -17.18
N LEU A 129 -5.66 11.28 -17.70
CA LEU A 129 -4.48 11.97 -17.16
C LEU A 129 -4.62 13.47 -17.30
N LYS A 130 -4.09 14.20 -16.32
CA LYS A 130 -4.11 15.66 -16.22
C LYS A 130 -2.75 16.25 -16.56
N LYS A 131 -2.36 16.22 -17.84
CA LYS A 131 -1.01 16.64 -18.29
C LYS A 131 -0.72 18.12 -18.04
N GLU A 132 -1.76 18.93 -17.89
CA GLU A 132 -1.65 20.35 -17.54
C GLU A 132 -0.87 20.58 -16.23
N VAL A 133 -0.88 19.61 -15.32
CA VAL A 133 -0.11 19.68 -14.06
C VAL A 133 1.39 19.78 -14.28
N LEU A 134 1.93 19.26 -15.39
CA LEU A 134 3.35 19.38 -15.71
C LEU A 134 3.70 20.84 -16.03
N ASP A 135 2.89 21.49 -16.86
CA ASP A 135 3.07 22.91 -17.22
C ASP A 135 2.91 23.82 -15.99
N GLU A 136 1.90 23.55 -15.15
CA GLU A 136 1.67 24.31 -13.91
C GLU A 136 2.84 24.22 -12.93
N LEU A 137 3.56 23.09 -12.90
CA LEU A 137 4.71 22.87 -12.03
C LEU A 137 6.04 23.21 -12.72
N GLY A 138 6.03 23.57 -14.01
CA GLY A 138 7.25 23.87 -14.79
C GLY A 138 8.20 22.67 -14.87
N ILE A 139 7.66 21.47 -15.08
CA ILE A 139 8.41 20.21 -15.17
C ILE A 139 8.16 19.51 -16.48
N GLU A 140 9.17 18.80 -16.96
CA GLU A 140 9.10 18.02 -18.21
C GLU A 140 8.94 16.53 -17.93
N PRO A 141 8.27 15.77 -18.79
CA PRO A 141 8.24 14.29 -18.73
C PRO A 141 9.67 13.73 -18.64
N GLU A 142 9.85 12.73 -17.77
CA GLU A 142 11.16 12.09 -17.48
C GLU A 142 12.25 13.07 -16.96
N GLY A 143 11.90 14.34 -16.72
CA GLY A 143 12.80 15.38 -16.22
C GLY A 143 12.79 15.55 -14.69
N TYR A 144 12.14 14.67 -13.95
CA TYR A 144 12.02 14.83 -12.49
C TYR A 144 11.96 13.49 -11.73
N ILE A 145 12.28 13.61 -10.46
CA ILE A 145 12.14 12.56 -9.43
C ILE A 145 10.92 12.92 -8.58
N MET A 146 9.94 12.04 -8.51
CA MET A 146 8.74 12.25 -7.68
C MET A 146 8.94 11.65 -6.28
N VAL A 147 8.64 12.40 -5.22
CA VAL A 147 8.95 12.03 -3.83
C VAL A 147 7.70 12.10 -2.93
N PRO A 148 6.71 11.22 -3.05
CA PRO A 148 5.59 11.15 -2.12
C PRO A 148 5.99 10.42 -0.83
N LEU A 149 6.12 11.19 0.27
CA LEU A 149 6.42 10.69 1.62
C LEU A 149 5.31 11.08 2.59
N HIS A 150 4.77 10.09 3.34
CA HIS A 150 3.67 10.36 4.26
C HIS A 150 3.60 9.43 5.48
N ARG A 151 4.43 8.38 5.59
CA ARG A 151 4.37 7.44 6.70
C ARG A 151 4.84 8.07 8.02
N ARG A 152 4.05 7.84 9.08
CA ARG A 152 4.31 8.41 10.41
C ARG A 152 5.66 8.02 10.98
N GLU A 153 6.09 6.77 10.78
CA GLU A 153 7.40 6.27 11.23
C GLU A 153 8.58 6.98 10.58
N ASN A 154 8.39 7.63 9.43
CA ASN A 154 9.40 8.42 8.73
C ASN A 154 9.33 9.92 9.08
N LEU A 155 8.26 10.35 9.78
CA LEU A 155 8.08 11.73 10.25
C LEU A 155 8.67 11.97 11.64
N VAL A 156 9.36 10.97 12.25
CA VAL A 156 10.12 11.19 13.47
C VAL A 156 11.38 12.00 13.17
N ASP A 157 11.79 12.85 14.11
CA ASP A 157 12.76 13.91 13.92
C ASP A 157 14.03 13.49 13.20
N GLN A 158 14.68 12.43 13.68
CA GLN A 158 15.93 11.96 13.10
C GLN A 158 15.78 11.49 11.65
N ARG A 159 14.74 10.69 11.35
CA ARG A 159 14.49 10.19 9.99
C ARG A 159 14.10 11.31 9.04
N LEU A 160 13.28 12.26 9.51
CA LEU A 160 12.88 13.40 8.70
C LEU A 160 14.08 14.30 8.34
N HIS A 161 15.01 14.50 9.30
CA HIS A 161 16.28 15.19 9.02
C HIS A 161 17.12 14.46 7.97
N VAL A 162 17.24 13.14 8.06
CA VAL A 162 17.97 12.32 7.08
C VAL A 162 17.31 12.41 5.71
N ALA A 163 15.98 12.25 5.64
CA ALA A 163 15.24 12.31 4.39
C ALA A 163 15.40 13.67 3.70
N VAL A 164 15.17 14.79 4.41
CA VAL A 164 15.33 16.16 3.85
C VAL A 164 16.76 16.40 3.41
N SER A 165 17.77 15.99 4.20
CA SER A 165 19.18 16.14 3.82
C SER A 165 19.52 15.33 2.57
N ALA A 166 18.99 14.11 2.45
CA ALA A 166 19.17 13.29 1.26
C ALA A 166 18.51 13.91 0.02
N LEU A 167 17.27 14.43 0.14
CA LEU A 167 16.59 15.10 -0.98
C LEU A 167 17.34 16.34 -1.47
N VAL A 168 17.86 17.17 -0.56
CA VAL A 168 18.73 18.29 -0.90
C VAL A 168 20.01 17.82 -1.59
N GLY A 169 20.61 16.73 -1.11
CA GLY A 169 21.79 16.12 -1.72
C GLY A 169 21.53 15.59 -3.13
N VAL A 170 20.40 14.88 -3.33
CA VAL A 170 19.96 14.40 -4.63
C VAL A 170 19.73 15.55 -5.62
N ALA A 171 19.03 16.60 -5.20
CA ALA A 171 18.76 17.75 -6.04
C ALA A 171 20.07 18.44 -6.50
N ARG A 172 21.08 18.52 -5.63
CA ARG A 172 22.40 19.05 -5.96
C ARG A 172 23.22 18.14 -6.87
N ALA A 173 23.11 16.82 -6.66
CA ALA A 173 23.82 15.83 -7.47
C ALA A 173 23.23 15.70 -8.88
N LEU A 174 21.95 15.97 -9.05
CA LEU A 174 21.20 15.86 -10.32
C LEU A 174 20.59 17.22 -10.72
N PRO A 175 21.41 18.25 -11.06
CA PRO A 175 20.91 19.59 -11.34
C PRO A 175 20.01 19.70 -12.58
N SER A 176 20.09 18.73 -13.49
CA SER A 176 19.21 18.61 -14.66
C SER A 176 17.83 18.05 -14.36
N PHE A 177 17.63 17.48 -13.19
CA PHE A 177 16.33 16.96 -12.76
C PHE A 177 15.68 17.89 -11.74
N LYS A 178 14.35 17.96 -11.81
CA LYS A 178 13.58 18.52 -10.70
C LYS A 178 13.30 17.43 -9.66
N VAL A 179 13.21 17.80 -8.38
CA VAL A 179 12.72 16.93 -7.30
C VAL A 179 11.32 17.42 -6.93
N VAL A 180 10.29 16.69 -7.34
CA VAL A 180 8.89 17.06 -7.10
C VAL A 180 8.40 16.38 -5.82
N PHE A 181 8.03 17.20 -4.84
CA PHE A 181 7.63 16.74 -3.52
C PHE A 181 6.18 17.15 -3.19
N PRO A 182 5.18 16.31 -3.48
CA PRO A 182 3.81 16.52 -3.01
C PRO A 182 3.76 16.32 -1.49
N VAL A 183 3.60 17.42 -0.75
CA VAL A 183 3.70 17.39 0.71
C VAL A 183 2.33 17.32 1.36
N HIS A 184 2.11 16.25 2.13
CA HIS A 184 0.91 16.14 2.96
C HIS A 184 0.92 17.21 4.08
N PRO A 185 -0.24 17.81 4.45
CA PRO A 185 -0.30 18.89 5.46
C PRO A 185 0.39 18.56 6.78
N HIS A 186 0.26 17.33 7.27
CA HIS A 186 0.95 16.89 8.50
C HIS A 186 2.47 16.87 8.35
N THR A 187 2.97 16.39 7.22
CA THR A 187 4.41 16.36 6.90
C THR A 187 4.95 17.77 6.80
N ARG A 188 4.21 18.66 6.11
CA ARG A 188 4.57 20.08 5.99
C ARG A 188 4.70 20.74 7.36
N LYS A 189 3.64 20.64 8.19
CA LYS A 189 3.63 21.22 9.53
C LYS A 189 4.83 20.75 10.35
N ARG A 190 5.12 19.43 10.33
CA ARG A 190 6.27 18.87 11.07
C ARG A 190 7.60 19.42 10.58
N MET A 191 7.80 19.53 9.25
CA MET A 191 9.01 20.10 8.67
C MET A 191 9.16 21.60 8.99
N GLU A 192 8.06 22.36 9.03
CA GLU A 192 8.06 23.77 9.40
C GLU A 192 8.48 23.95 10.87
N GLU A 193 7.91 23.16 11.80
CA GLU A 193 8.27 23.15 13.22
C GLU A 193 9.77 22.87 13.45
N MET A 194 10.37 22.03 12.60
CA MET A 194 11.77 21.65 12.68
C MET A 194 12.73 22.56 11.86
N GLY A 195 12.20 23.57 11.18
CA GLY A 195 12.99 24.44 10.29
C GLY A 195 13.52 23.75 9.02
N LEU A 196 13.06 22.53 8.73
CA LEU A 196 13.51 21.73 7.58
C LEU A 196 12.88 22.18 6.27
N PHE A 197 11.67 22.73 6.32
CA PHE A 197 10.95 23.20 5.14
C PHE A 197 11.73 24.26 4.36
N LYS A 198 12.31 25.23 5.06
CA LYS A 198 13.15 26.28 4.46
C LYS A 198 14.40 25.74 3.75
N ARG A 199 14.94 24.60 4.21
CA ARG A 199 16.10 23.97 3.55
C ARG A 199 15.74 23.39 2.19
N LEU A 200 14.50 22.90 2.00
CA LEU A 200 13.99 22.46 0.71
C LEU A 200 13.71 23.65 -0.22
N GLU A 201 13.06 24.71 0.30
CA GLU A 201 12.75 25.92 -0.46
C GLU A 201 14.00 26.67 -0.96
N ALA A 202 15.13 26.51 -0.27
CA ALA A 202 16.40 27.13 -0.65
C ALA A 202 17.12 26.43 -1.84
N VAL A 203 16.51 25.44 -2.45
CA VAL A 203 17.10 24.66 -3.56
C VAL A 203 16.23 24.79 -4.80
N ASP A 204 16.71 25.47 -5.83
CA ASP A 204 15.94 25.91 -7.01
C ASP A 204 15.29 24.78 -7.82
N ASN A 205 15.87 23.59 -7.80
CA ASN A 205 15.32 22.43 -8.51
C ASN A 205 14.47 21.50 -7.62
N ILE A 206 14.10 21.94 -6.40
CA ILE A 206 13.07 21.27 -5.59
C ILE A 206 11.73 21.98 -5.78
N VAL A 207 10.74 21.26 -6.26
CA VAL A 207 9.36 21.72 -6.47
C VAL A 207 8.46 21.13 -5.40
N ILE A 208 8.05 21.95 -4.43
CA ILE A 208 7.15 21.54 -3.36
C ILE A 208 5.72 21.86 -3.78
N THR A 209 4.85 20.84 -3.81
CA THR A 209 3.45 21.04 -4.18
C THR A 209 2.52 20.87 -2.97
N LYS A 210 1.30 21.37 -3.09
CA LYS A 210 0.18 21.00 -2.21
C LYS A 210 -0.23 19.54 -2.51
N PRO A 211 -1.05 18.91 -1.64
CA PRO A 211 -1.69 17.65 -1.99
C PRO A 211 -2.41 17.77 -3.33
N LEU A 212 -2.22 16.78 -4.17
CA LEU A 212 -2.76 16.71 -5.53
C LEU A 212 -4.03 15.86 -5.54
N GLY A 213 -4.91 16.08 -6.50
CA GLY A 213 -5.97 15.15 -6.82
C GLY A 213 -5.39 13.84 -7.39
N TYR A 214 -6.19 12.77 -7.37
CA TYR A 214 -5.67 11.45 -7.75
C TYR A 214 -5.20 11.41 -9.21
N LEU A 215 -5.92 12.05 -10.13
CA LEU A 215 -5.54 12.06 -11.54
C LEU A 215 -4.25 12.85 -11.81
N GLU A 216 -4.06 14.00 -11.15
CA GLU A 216 -2.80 14.75 -11.19
C GLU A 216 -1.65 13.93 -10.59
N PHE A 217 -1.90 13.24 -9.47
CA PHE A 217 -0.91 12.38 -8.83
C PHE A 217 -0.47 11.23 -9.74
N VAL A 218 -1.42 10.49 -10.34
CA VAL A 218 -1.12 9.42 -11.30
C VAL A 218 -0.39 9.94 -12.53
N THR A 219 -0.75 11.15 -13.01
CA THR A 219 -0.02 11.80 -14.12
C THR A 219 1.43 12.03 -13.75
N LEU A 220 1.69 12.59 -12.56
CA LEU A 220 3.06 12.78 -12.09
C LEU A 220 3.80 11.46 -11.87
N LEU A 221 3.13 10.40 -11.43
CA LEU A 221 3.76 9.07 -11.36
C LEU A 221 4.16 8.57 -12.75
N GLN A 222 3.26 8.67 -13.72
CA GLN A 222 3.48 8.15 -15.06
C GLN A 222 4.60 8.89 -15.80
N GLU A 223 4.73 10.18 -15.60
CA GLU A 223 5.71 11.01 -16.31
C GLU A 223 7.04 11.18 -15.52
N ALA A 224 7.14 10.61 -14.30
CA ALA A 224 8.35 10.67 -13.50
C ALA A 224 9.47 9.79 -14.07
N ARG A 225 10.73 10.22 -13.88
CA ARG A 225 11.92 9.41 -14.13
C ARG A 225 12.10 8.31 -13.09
N VAL A 226 11.96 8.69 -11.83
CA VAL A 226 12.06 7.82 -10.65
C VAL A 226 11.00 8.23 -9.64
N VAL A 227 10.46 7.25 -8.95
CA VAL A 227 9.56 7.45 -7.81
C VAL A 227 10.28 7.04 -6.53
N VAL A 228 10.44 7.97 -5.61
CA VAL A 228 11.05 7.75 -4.29
C VAL A 228 9.95 7.81 -3.25
N THR A 229 9.60 6.70 -2.61
CA THR A 229 8.40 6.65 -1.75
C THR A 229 8.56 5.74 -0.54
N ASP A 230 7.75 5.98 0.48
CA ASP A 230 7.55 5.08 1.63
C ASP A 230 6.17 4.36 1.59
N SER A 231 5.33 4.67 0.61
CA SER A 231 3.97 4.17 0.46
C SER A 231 3.92 2.81 -0.25
N GLY A 232 3.14 1.86 0.29
CA GLY A 232 2.86 0.58 -0.38
C GLY A 232 2.06 0.76 -1.68
N GLY A 233 0.97 1.54 -1.64
CA GLY A 233 0.14 1.78 -2.82
C GLY A 233 0.89 2.49 -3.95
N VAL A 234 1.74 3.48 -3.62
CA VAL A 234 2.57 4.17 -4.63
C VAL A 234 3.59 3.23 -5.27
N GLN A 235 4.15 2.27 -4.53
CA GLN A 235 5.04 1.25 -5.11
C GLN A 235 4.31 0.42 -6.17
N GLU A 236 3.10 0.00 -5.86
CA GLU A 236 2.25 -0.76 -6.76
C GLU A 236 1.91 0.03 -8.02
N GLU A 237 1.39 1.25 -7.85
CA GLU A 237 1.03 2.16 -8.95
C GLU A 237 2.23 2.46 -9.86
N ALA A 238 3.36 2.83 -9.28
CA ALA A 238 4.59 3.13 -10.02
C ALA A 238 5.12 1.91 -10.79
N PHE A 239 5.03 0.70 -10.21
CA PHE A 239 5.39 -0.54 -10.89
C PHE A 239 4.52 -0.78 -12.13
N ILE A 240 3.19 -0.66 -12.00
CA ILE A 240 2.26 -0.87 -13.10
C ILE A 240 2.51 0.14 -14.23
N LEU A 241 2.88 1.37 -13.89
CA LEU A 241 3.25 2.42 -14.85
C LEU A 241 4.68 2.27 -15.42
N GLY A 242 5.43 1.23 -15.07
CA GLY A 242 6.76 0.97 -15.58
C GLY A 242 7.85 1.87 -15.00
N LYS A 243 7.63 2.45 -13.83
CA LYS A 243 8.60 3.37 -13.22
C LYS A 243 9.62 2.65 -12.37
N ARG A 244 10.83 3.21 -12.33
CA ARG A 244 11.82 2.82 -11.33
C ARG A 244 11.44 3.40 -9.98
N ILE A 245 11.60 2.57 -8.96
CA ILE A 245 11.14 2.88 -7.61
C ILE A 245 12.30 2.77 -6.64
N VAL A 246 12.45 3.76 -5.77
CA VAL A 246 13.28 3.68 -4.57
C VAL A 246 12.34 3.71 -3.37
N THR A 247 12.22 2.59 -2.69
CA THR A 247 11.36 2.48 -1.51
C THR A 247 12.16 2.78 -0.25
N LEU A 248 11.78 3.83 0.45
CA LEU A 248 12.45 4.30 1.66
C LEU A 248 12.06 3.46 2.90
N ARG A 249 12.26 2.15 2.79
CA ARG A 249 11.90 1.16 3.81
C ARG A 249 12.92 0.01 3.82
N ARG A 250 12.94 -0.78 4.91
CA ARG A 250 13.74 -2.01 5.03
C ARG A 250 13.07 -3.22 4.38
N THR A 251 11.74 -3.21 4.33
CA THR A 251 10.90 -4.29 3.81
C THR A 251 9.79 -3.71 2.94
N THR A 252 9.15 -4.56 2.15
CA THR A 252 7.96 -4.19 1.39
C THR A 252 7.01 -5.38 1.29
N GLU A 253 5.73 -5.10 1.24
CA GLU A 253 4.68 -6.06 0.89
C GLU A 253 4.66 -6.41 -0.60
N TRP A 254 5.28 -5.59 -1.45
CA TRP A 254 5.37 -5.75 -2.90
C TRP A 254 6.72 -6.29 -3.35
N ILE A 255 7.12 -7.44 -2.79
CA ILE A 255 8.44 -8.04 -3.07
C ILE A 255 8.62 -8.39 -4.56
N GLU A 256 7.54 -8.66 -5.27
CA GLU A 256 7.53 -8.92 -6.70
C GLU A 256 8.16 -7.75 -7.49
N THR A 257 7.93 -6.51 -7.07
CA THR A 257 8.50 -5.31 -7.72
C THR A 257 10.02 -5.25 -7.56
N VAL A 258 10.53 -5.74 -6.43
CA VAL A 258 11.98 -5.84 -6.14
C VAL A 258 12.62 -6.95 -6.98
N VAL A 259 12.00 -8.14 -6.98
CA VAL A 259 12.50 -9.32 -7.72
C VAL A 259 12.56 -9.04 -9.23
N LEU A 260 11.59 -8.28 -9.75
CA LEU A 260 11.54 -7.89 -11.17
C LEU A 260 12.46 -6.70 -11.51
N GLY A 261 13.17 -6.13 -10.52
CA GLY A 261 14.16 -5.08 -10.75
C GLY A 261 13.59 -3.67 -10.94
N TYR A 262 12.30 -3.45 -10.66
CA TYR A 262 11.69 -2.11 -10.71
C TYR A 262 11.94 -1.32 -9.42
N ASN A 263 12.05 -1.99 -8.29
CA ASN A 263 12.07 -1.38 -6.97
C ASN A 263 13.34 -1.71 -6.19
N GLN A 264 13.95 -0.70 -5.59
CA GLN A 264 15.10 -0.84 -4.70
C GLN A 264 14.75 -0.35 -3.30
N LEU A 265 15.01 -1.19 -2.27
CA LEU A 265 14.78 -0.81 -0.88
C LEU A 265 15.97 -0.03 -0.34
N VAL A 266 15.73 1.16 0.16
CA VAL A 266 16.74 2.08 0.72
C VAL A 266 16.21 2.68 2.00
N PRO A 267 16.57 2.15 3.19
CA PRO A 267 16.09 2.67 4.47
C PRO A 267 16.52 4.13 4.72
N ILE A 268 15.70 4.87 5.48
CA ILE A 268 16.03 6.25 5.93
C ILE A 268 16.94 6.16 7.18
N ASP A 269 18.20 5.82 6.97
CA ASP A 269 19.19 5.67 8.06
C ASP A 269 20.56 6.32 7.75
N ASP A 270 20.87 6.58 6.49
CA ASP A 270 22.14 7.15 6.04
C ASP A 270 21.94 8.08 4.83
N VAL A 271 22.30 9.34 4.97
CA VAL A 271 22.14 10.40 3.95
C VAL A 271 22.92 10.08 2.67
N GLU A 272 24.20 9.72 2.81
CA GLU A 272 25.09 9.46 1.67
C GLU A 272 24.63 8.23 0.88
N LYS A 273 24.24 7.18 1.60
CA LYS A 273 23.70 5.97 1.01
C LYS A 273 22.40 6.23 0.25
N MET A 274 21.50 7.05 0.82
CA MET A 274 20.26 7.44 0.14
C MET A 274 20.56 8.23 -1.13
N ILE A 275 21.43 9.26 -1.07
CA ILE A 275 21.82 10.05 -2.24
C ILE A 275 22.39 9.14 -3.32
N LYS A 276 23.39 8.31 -2.98
CA LYS A 276 24.04 7.41 -3.93
C LYS A 276 23.04 6.49 -4.62
N ASN A 277 22.12 5.87 -3.86
CA ASN A 277 21.15 4.94 -4.44
C ASN A 277 20.12 5.64 -5.32
N ILE A 278 19.56 6.79 -4.89
CA ILE A 278 18.57 7.53 -5.68
C ILE A 278 19.21 8.03 -6.99
N VAL A 279 20.41 8.61 -6.93
CA VAL A 279 21.15 9.06 -8.10
C VAL A 279 21.42 7.89 -9.05
N SER A 280 21.96 6.78 -8.53
CA SER A 280 22.23 5.59 -9.35
C SER A 280 20.97 5.08 -10.07
N VAL A 281 19.82 5.04 -9.38
CA VAL A 281 18.56 4.60 -10.00
C VAL A 281 18.07 5.60 -11.05
N ALA A 282 18.25 6.90 -10.83
CA ALA A 282 17.85 7.95 -11.79
C ALA A 282 18.67 7.89 -13.09
N GLU A 283 19.92 7.45 -13.02
CA GLU A 283 20.83 7.29 -14.18
C GLU A 283 20.60 5.96 -14.94
N MET A 284 19.91 4.98 -14.34
CA MET A 284 19.58 3.72 -15.02
C MET A 284 18.63 3.95 -16.20
N PRO A 285 18.63 3.11 -17.25
CA PRO A 285 17.63 3.16 -18.32
C PRO A 285 16.21 3.03 -17.76
N THR A 286 15.24 3.67 -18.41
CA THR A 286 13.81 3.47 -18.12
C THR A 286 13.39 2.02 -18.36
N LEU A 287 12.34 1.60 -17.68
CA LEU A 287 11.74 0.27 -17.87
C LEU A 287 10.40 0.43 -18.60
N PRO A 288 10.02 -0.53 -19.44
CA PRO A 288 8.66 -0.54 -19.98
C PRO A 288 7.67 -0.90 -18.87
N PRO A 289 6.39 -0.51 -19.00
CA PRO A 289 5.33 -1.07 -18.17
C PRO A 289 5.35 -2.61 -18.23
N PRO A 290 5.01 -3.31 -17.13
CA PRO A 290 4.96 -4.76 -17.14
C PRO A 290 3.90 -5.27 -18.13
N ASP A 291 4.20 -6.38 -18.81
CA ASP A 291 3.19 -7.08 -19.62
C ASP A 291 2.08 -7.62 -18.70
N LEU A 292 0.88 -7.04 -18.82
CA LEU A 292 -0.26 -7.39 -17.97
C LEU A 292 -0.64 -8.87 -18.05
N SER A 293 -0.38 -9.55 -19.16
CA SER A 293 -0.64 -10.99 -19.30
C SER A 293 0.23 -11.85 -18.37
N ARG A 294 1.34 -11.30 -17.90
CA ARG A 294 2.33 -11.93 -17.01
C ARG A 294 2.58 -11.15 -15.73
N CYS A 295 1.88 -10.04 -15.54
CA CYS A 295 2.04 -9.19 -14.37
C CYS A 295 1.66 -9.95 -13.08
N PRO A 296 2.56 -10.03 -12.09
CA PRO A 296 2.26 -10.75 -10.85
C PRO A 296 1.14 -10.11 -10.05
N LEU A 297 0.87 -8.80 -10.26
CA LEU A 297 -0.17 -8.05 -9.55
C LEU A 297 -1.55 -8.21 -10.21
N GLY A 298 -1.62 -8.74 -11.44
CA GLY A 298 -2.88 -8.98 -12.14
C GLY A 298 -2.92 -8.42 -13.55
N ASP A 299 -4.05 -8.62 -14.21
CA ASP A 299 -4.30 -8.38 -15.64
C ASP A 299 -5.38 -7.29 -15.89
N GLY A 300 -5.75 -6.51 -14.88
CA GLY A 300 -6.80 -5.49 -14.98
C GLY A 300 -8.23 -6.06 -14.99
N GLN A 301 -8.44 -7.27 -14.45
CA GLN A 301 -9.75 -7.91 -14.34
C GLN A 301 -10.08 -8.34 -12.89
N ALA A 302 -9.36 -7.79 -11.92
CA ALA A 302 -9.52 -8.16 -10.51
C ALA A 302 -10.92 -7.78 -10.00
N GLY A 303 -11.36 -6.55 -10.23
CA GLY A 303 -12.69 -6.07 -9.82
C GLY A 303 -13.83 -6.93 -10.38
N ARG A 304 -13.71 -7.39 -11.65
CA ARG A 304 -14.68 -8.30 -12.25
C ARG A 304 -14.71 -9.66 -11.56
N ARG A 305 -13.53 -10.21 -11.18
CA ARG A 305 -13.42 -11.47 -10.44
C ARG A 305 -14.04 -11.33 -9.05
N VAL A 306 -13.68 -10.27 -8.34
CA VAL A 306 -14.23 -9.92 -7.02
C VAL A 306 -15.75 -9.83 -7.09
N ALA A 307 -16.31 -9.05 -8.02
CA ALA A 307 -17.75 -8.89 -8.18
C ALA A 307 -18.47 -10.23 -8.42
N LYS A 308 -17.95 -11.10 -9.30
CA LYS A 308 -18.51 -12.43 -9.54
C LYS A 308 -18.48 -13.32 -8.30
N ILE A 309 -17.39 -13.28 -7.54
CA ILE A 309 -17.26 -14.04 -6.29
C ILE A 309 -18.30 -13.54 -5.29
N LEU A 310 -18.39 -12.22 -5.07
CA LEU A 310 -19.35 -11.63 -4.13
C LEU A 310 -20.81 -11.92 -4.54
N GLN A 311 -21.11 -11.87 -5.84
CA GLN A 311 -22.44 -12.26 -6.35
C GLN A 311 -22.75 -13.73 -6.05
N SER A 312 -21.84 -14.65 -6.32
CA SER A 312 -22.01 -16.07 -6.00
C SER A 312 -22.24 -16.29 -4.50
N LEU A 313 -21.55 -15.53 -3.63
CA LEU A 313 -21.73 -15.62 -2.19
C LEU A 313 -23.12 -15.12 -1.72
N LEU A 314 -23.71 -14.16 -2.43
CA LEU A 314 -25.07 -13.70 -2.14
C LEU A 314 -26.12 -14.78 -2.51
N GLU A 315 -25.85 -15.58 -3.53
CA GLU A 315 -26.74 -16.64 -4.03
C GLU A 315 -26.61 -17.94 -3.20
N SER A 316 -25.38 -18.35 -2.88
CA SER A 316 -25.09 -19.64 -2.21
C SER A 316 -24.85 -19.55 -0.71
N GLY A 317 -24.65 -18.32 -0.16
CA GLY A 317 -24.18 -18.10 1.20
C GLY A 317 -22.66 -18.31 1.34
N ILE A 318 -22.13 -17.85 2.46
CA ILE A 318 -20.76 -18.13 2.89
C ILE A 318 -20.83 -19.10 4.05
N GLU A 319 -20.22 -20.26 3.89
CA GLU A 319 -19.95 -21.12 5.04
C GLU A 319 -18.92 -20.42 5.94
N ARG A 320 -19.33 -20.09 7.17
CA ARG A 320 -18.39 -19.62 8.17
C ARG A 320 -17.34 -20.70 8.40
N TRP A 321 -16.10 -20.29 8.35
CA TRP A 321 -15.01 -21.18 8.71
C TRP A 321 -15.16 -21.63 10.17
N GLN A 322 -15.52 -22.88 10.37
CA GLN A 322 -15.69 -23.48 11.69
C GLN A 322 -14.38 -24.06 12.20
N GLY A 323 -13.25 -23.47 11.81
CA GLY A 323 -11.88 -23.71 12.27
C GLY A 323 -11.66 -24.95 13.13
N THR A 324 -11.76 -26.13 12.55
CA THR A 324 -11.08 -27.28 13.15
C THR A 324 -9.62 -27.19 12.69
N PHE A 325 -8.77 -26.57 13.50
CA PHE A 325 -7.34 -26.84 13.39
C PHE A 325 -7.18 -28.34 13.55
N LYS A 326 -6.93 -29.06 12.46
CA LYS A 326 -6.23 -30.34 12.59
C LYS A 326 -4.86 -29.92 13.13
N MET A 327 -4.63 -30.15 14.44
CA MET A 327 -3.29 -30.03 15.01
C MET A 327 -2.32 -30.72 14.06
N PRO A 328 -1.23 -30.07 13.63
CA PRO A 328 -0.19 -30.77 12.90
C PRO A 328 0.24 -31.96 13.74
N MET A 329 0.44 -33.11 13.11
CA MET A 329 0.81 -34.38 13.76
C MET A 329 2.14 -34.35 14.52
N LEU A 330 2.75 -33.19 14.71
CA LEU A 330 4.00 -32.99 15.47
C LEU A 330 3.89 -33.25 16.99
N VAL A 331 2.69 -33.37 17.54
CA VAL A 331 2.52 -33.71 18.97
C VAL A 331 2.68 -35.21 19.25
N LYS A 332 2.64 -36.08 18.23
CA LYS A 332 2.79 -37.52 18.45
C LYS A 332 4.25 -38.02 18.55
N GLU A 333 5.24 -37.22 18.16
CA GLU A 333 6.64 -37.64 18.24
C GLU A 333 7.34 -37.28 19.57
N GLN A 334 6.71 -36.50 20.45
CA GLN A 334 7.29 -36.17 21.76
C GLN A 334 6.98 -37.16 22.88
N GLU A 335 6.10 -38.16 22.67
CA GLU A 335 5.82 -39.20 23.70
C GLU A 335 6.81 -40.37 23.66
N ASN A 336 7.77 -40.40 22.74
CA ASN A 336 8.74 -41.50 22.61
C ASN A 336 10.19 -41.07 22.92
N VAL A 337 10.43 -39.95 23.63
CA VAL A 337 11.73 -39.56 24.16
C VAL A 337 11.62 -39.49 25.66
N SER A 338 11.62 -40.64 26.28
CA SER A 338 11.93 -40.84 27.71
C SER A 338 12.87 -42.03 27.84
#